data_d69e4c07588a654dda211a5e9d15bce2
#
_entry.id   d69e4c07588a654dda211a5e9d15bce2
#
_cell.length_a   1.000
_cell.length_b   1.000
_cell.length_c   1.000
_cell.angle_alpha   90.00
_cell.angle_beta   90.00
_cell.angle_gamma   90.00
#
_symmetry.space_group_name_H-M   'P 1'
#
loop_
_entity.id
_entity.type
_entity.pdbx_description
1 polymer ?
#
loop_
_entity_poly.entity_id
_entity_poly.type
_entity_poly.pdbx_seq_one_letter_code
_entity_poly.pdbx_strand_id
1 'polypeptide(L)'
;LSSLPELQAAAHGQAMLTVSRYEGGVVRRVPLVVAVNDQPTSGLAMEMLRVASASSAIEMSVGPYGIESLQVAELRVPTQDDGEVWLHFAYAEANRARNLSAADVLAGKADPDLLTGKLVLIGLSGSGLSDMRMTALGELVPGVEIQAQLLESLFDGRFIQRPWWMKGLETSLMALIGLLMIWLIPCTDGKFAQVLKKSPRAPAWAVMGLNALIISLGYLVFYSTGLLFDSSSTFLGLSAVLGSLVSSAMIEIDRQTHLIEADRQRMREAQAQAAGELAAARRIQLGSLPDA
;
A
#
# COMPACT_ATOMS: atom_id res chain seq x y z
N LEU A 1 -0.31 -27.39 -20.19
CA LEU A 1 -0.01 -27.67 -21.58
C LEU A 1 1.48 -27.94 -21.70
N SER A 2 1.87 -29.10 -22.21
CA SER A 2 3.27 -29.41 -22.52
C SER A 2 3.59 -28.97 -23.96
N SER A 3 4.84 -28.55 -24.18
CA SER A 3 5.33 -28.28 -25.54
C SER A 3 5.38 -29.54 -26.41
N LEU A 4 5.52 -29.39 -27.71
CA LEU A 4 5.73 -30.50 -28.62
C LEU A 4 7.01 -31.25 -28.23
N PRO A 5 7.02 -32.61 -28.25
CA PRO A 5 8.17 -33.39 -27.81
C PRO A 5 9.46 -33.07 -28.57
N GLU A 6 9.36 -32.75 -29.86
CA GLU A 6 10.50 -32.39 -30.71
C GLU A 6 11.13 -31.04 -30.25
N LEU A 7 10.32 -30.07 -29.84
CA LEU A 7 10.78 -28.79 -29.31
C LEU A 7 11.40 -28.97 -27.94
N GLN A 8 10.80 -29.83 -27.11
CA GLN A 8 11.36 -30.14 -25.79
C GLN A 8 12.74 -30.80 -25.90
N ALA A 9 12.91 -31.73 -26.83
CA ALA A 9 14.19 -32.40 -27.02
C ALA A 9 15.30 -31.50 -27.56
N ALA A 10 14.94 -30.46 -28.33
CA ALA A 10 15.88 -29.48 -28.89
C ALA A 10 16.18 -28.30 -27.94
N ALA A 11 15.36 -28.11 -26.92
CA ALA A 11 15.50 -26.97 -26.03
C ALA A 11 16.63 -27.17 -25.02
N HIS A 12 17.44 -26.12 -24.78
CA HIS A 12 18.48 -26.09 -23.73
C HIS A 12 17.89 -25.87 -22.32
N GLY A 13 16.61 -25.53 -22.21
CA GLY A 13 15.91 -25.34 -20.97
C GLY A 13 14.40 -25.32 -21.15
N GLN A 14 13.69 -25.53 -20.05
CA GLN A 14 12.23 -25.47 -19.98
C GLN A 14 11.82 -24.62 -18.80
N ALA A 15 10.81 -23.78 -18.99
CA ALA A 15 10.37 -22.86 -17.98
C ALA A 15 8.84 -22.75 -17.92
N MET A 16 8.34 -22.34 -16.77
CA MET A 16 6.93 -21.98 -16.64
C MET A 16 6.69 -20.54 -17.11
N LEU A 17 5.66 -20.39 -17.95
CA LEU A 17 5.16 -19.09 -18.37
C LEU A 17 3.92 -18.76 -17.54
N THR A 18 4.14 -18.41 -16.29
CA THR A 18 3.05 -18.05 -15.38
C THR A 18 3.18 -16.58 -15.01
N VAL A 19 2.06 -15.89 -14.99
CA VAL A 19 1.94 -14.55 -14.42
C VAL A 19 1.24 -14.71 -13.08
N SER A 20 1.65 -13.96 -12.07
CA SER A 20 1.15 -14.00 -10.70
C SER A 20 -0.38 -14.09 -10.62
N ARG A 21 -0.87 -14.67 -9.52
CA ARG A 21 -2.30 -14.66 -9.19
C ARG A 21 -2.83 -13.24 -9.23
N TYR A 22 -3.86 -13.03 -10.05
CA TYR A 22 -4.46 -11.72 -10.28
C TYR A 22 -5.07 -11.14 -9.00
N GLU A 23 -4.41 -10.22 -8.37
CA GLU A 23 -5.08 -9.32 -7.44
C GLU A 23 -5.82 -8.24 -8.25
N GLY A 24 -7.12 -8.45 -8.48
CA GLY A 24 -7.97 -7.51 -9.23
C GLY A 24 -7.70 -7.42 -10.74
N GLY A 25 -7.10 -8.45 -11.37
CA GLY A 25 -6.86 -8.45 -12.81
C GLY A 25 -5.63 -7.65 -13.27
N VAL A 26 -4.87 -7.06 -12.36
CA VAL A 26 -3.69 -6.23 -12.65
C VAL A 26 -2.43 -6.97 -12.25
N VAL A 27 -1.49 -7.14 -13.19
CA VAL A 27 -0.18 -7.73 -12.93
C VAL A 27 0.69 -6.72 -12.19
N ARG A 28 1.18 -7.09 -11.02
CA ARG A 28 2.14 -6.32 -10.22
C ARG A 28 3.38 -7.11 -9.91
N ARG A 29 3.25 -8.43 -9.82
CA ARG A 29 4.32 -9.36 -9.48
C ARG A 29 4.40 -10.47 -10.50
N VAL A 30 5.59 -11.04 -10.66
CA VAL A 30 5.82 -12.19 -11.55
C VAL A 30 6.61 -13.24 -10.78
N PRO A 31 6.18 -14.51 -10.79
CA PRO A 31 6.90 -15.58 -10.15
C PRO A 31 8.17 -15.92 -10.92
N LEU A 32 9.29 -15.96 -10.22
CA LEU A 32 10.57 -16.44 -10.74
C LEU A 32 10.73 -17.94 -10.57
N VAL A 33 9.98 -18.53 -9.63
CA VAL A 33 9.91 -19.96 -9.39
C VAL A 33 8.48 -20.34 -9.03
N VAL A 34 8.02 -21.49 -9.49
CA VAL A 34 6.68 -22.03 -9.22
C VAL A 34 6.81 -23.51 -8.86
N ALA A 35 6.07 -23.95 -7.86
CA ALA A 35 5.98 -25.38 -7.56
C ALA A 35 5.05 -26.08 -8.57
N VAL A 36 5.58 -27.02 -9.32
CA VAL A 36 4.83 -27.88 -10.24
C VAL A 36 5.01 -29.33 -9.79
N ASN A 37 3.94 -29.99 -9.40
CA ASN A 37 3.99 -31.34 -8.81
C ASN A 37 4.99 -31.46 -7.65
N ASP A 38 4.98 -30.48 -6.74
CA ASP A 38 5.90 -30.36 -5.60
C ASP A 38 7.39 -30.21 -5.97
N GLN A 39 7.69 -29.93 -7.24
CA GLN A 39 9.04 -29.61 -7.71
C GLN A 39 9.16 -28.13 -8.05
N PRO A 40 10.20 -27.43 -7.56
CA PRO A 40 10.44 -26.05 -7.95
C PRO A 40 10.83 -26.01 -9.43
N THR A 41 10.07 -25.24 -10.18
CA THR A 41 10.28 -25.03 -11.62
C THR A 41 10.51 -23.56 -11.87
N SER A 42 11.56 -23.23 -12.63
CA SER A 42 11.93 -21.85 -12.94
C SER A 42 10.91 -21.16 -13.84
N GLY A 43 10.68 -19.86 -13.58
CA GLY A 43 10.00 -18.98 -14.52
C GLY A 43 10.87 -18.67 -15.74
N LEU A 44 10.22 -18.21 -16.83
CA LEU A 44 10.87 -18.00 -18.13
C LEU A 44 12.10 -17.09 -18.05
N ALA A 45 12.01 -15.95 -17.35
CA ALA A 45 13.12 -15.00 -17.25
C ALA A 45 14.35 -15.60 -16.58
N MET A 46 14.16 -16.35 -15.48
CA MET A 46 15.28 -16.99 -14.77
C MET A 46 15.92 -18.11 -15.59
N GLU A 47 15.12 -18.89 -16.30
CA GLU A 47 15.64 -19.95 -17.15
C GLU A 47 16.39 -19.40 -18.37
N MET A 48 15.90 -18.32 -18.98
CA MET A 48 16.60 -17.61 -20.05
C MET A 48 17.98 -17.09 -19.58
N LEU A 49 18.03 -16.52 -18.37
CA LEU A 49 19.30 -16.08 -17.77
C LEU A 49 20.24 -17.25 -17.49
N ARG A 50 19.73 -18.38 -16.98
CA ARG A 50 20.53 -19.60 -16.75
C ARG A 50 21.16 -20.10 -18.04
N VAL A 51 20.37 -20.22 -19.10
CA VAL A 51 20.84 -20.69 -20.40
C VAL A 51 21.85 -19.68 -21.01
N ALA A 52 21.55 -18.39 -20.96
CA ALA A 52 22.39 -17.34 -21.53
C ALA A 52 23.74 -17.21 -20.79
N SER A 53 23.78 -17.43 -19.48
CA SER A 53 25.01 -17.42 -18.69
C SER A 53 25.74 -18.77 -18.68
N ALA A 54 25.24 -19.78 -19.38
CA ALA A 54 25.71 -21.16 -19.36
C ALA A 54 25.84 -21.75 -17.95
N SER A 55 24.98 -21.28 -17.00
CA SER A 55 24.94 -21.76 -15.64
C SER A 55 24.30 -23.15 -15.57
N SER A 56 24.85 -24.03 -14.73
CA SER A 56 24.36 -25.39 -14.55
C SER A 56 23.06 -25.46 -13.73
N ALA A 57 22.84 -24.49 -12.83
CA ALA A 57 21.72 -24.48 -11.91
C ALA A 57 21.27 -23.06 -11.55
N ILE A 58 20.06 -22.96 -11.05
CA ILE A 58 19.52 -21.80 -10.34
C ILE A 58 19.59 -22.14 -8.84
N GLU A 59 20.29 -21.35 -8.07
CA GLU A 59 20.38 -21.51 -6.64
C GLU A 59 19.25 -20.78 -5.95
N MET A 60 18.57 -21.45 -5.01
CA MET A 60 17.46 -20.88 -4.24
C MET A 60 17.84 -20.80 -2.77
N SER A 61 17.87 -19.57 -2.24
CA SER A 61 18.05 -19.34 -0.81
C SER A 61 16.68 -19.31 -0.13
N VAL A 62 16.48 -20.19 0.86
CA VAL A 62 15.24 -20.32 1.62
C VAL A 62 15.50 -19.94 3.07
N GLY A 63 14.74 -18.98 3.58
CA GLY A 63 14.77 -18.56 4.97
C GLY A 63 13.58 -19.10 5.78
N PRO A 64 13.45 -18.66 7.04
CA PRO A 64 12.39 -19.14 7.94
C PRO A 64 10.96 -18.85 7.46
N TYR A 65 10.80 -17.89 6.57
CA TYR A 65 9.49 -17.40 6.13
C TYR A 65 9.20 -17.68 4.65
N GLY A 66 10.10 -18.34 3.94
CA GLY A 66 9.95 -18.66 2.53
C GLY A 66 11.21 -18.41 1.71
N ILE A 67 11.06 -18.17 0.42
CA ILE A 67 12.15 -17.95 -0.52
C ILE A 67 12.67 -16.53 -0.34
N GLU A 68 13.96 -16.35 -0.09
CA GLU A 68 14.59 -15.03 0.11
C GLU A 68 15.21 -14.49 -1.19
N SER A 69 15.83 -15.36 -1.97
CA SER A 69 16.45 -14.96 -3.24
C SER A 69 16.68 -16.14 -4.16
N LEU A 70 16.73 -15.86 -5.45
CA LEU A 70 17.22 -16.75 -6.48
C LEU A 70 18.53 -16.21 -7.04
N GLN A 71 19.47 -17.11 -7.36
CA GLN A 71 20.75 -16.73 -7.92
C GLN A 71 21.07 -17.52 -9.17
N VAL A 72 21.50 -16.82 -10.22
CA VAL A 72 22.00 -17.39 -11.47
C VAL A 72 23.32 -16.73 -11.79
N ALA A 73 24.40 -17.52 -11.87
CA ALA A 73 25.76 -17.01 -11.98
C ALA A 73 26.04 -15.94 -10.90
N GLU A 74 26.40 -14.74 -11.29
CA GLU A 74 26.66 -13.63 -10.35
C GLU A 74 25.42 -12.80 -10.01
N LEU A 75 24.32 -13.01 -10.73
CA LEU A 75 23.08 -12.25 -10.52
C LEU A 75 22.26 -12.87 -9.38
N ARG A 76 22.18 -12.14 -8.27
CA ARG A 76 21.29 -12.46 -7.14
C ARG A 76 20.04 -11.60 -7.18
N VAL A 77 18.88 -12.24 -7.24
CA VAL A 77 17.57 -11.61 -7.32
C VAL A 77 16.83 -11.82 -5.99
N PRO A 78 16.61 -10.78 -5.21
CA PRO A 78 15.79 -10.88 -4.00
C PRO A 78 14.32 -11.07 -4.39
N THR A 79 13.65 -12.01 -3.72
CA THR A 79 12.25 -12.37 -3.98
C THR A 79 11.37 -12.06 -2.77
N GLN A 80 10.06 -12.14 -2.97
CA GLN A 80 9.12 -12.29 -1.88
C GLN A 80 9.16 -13.73 -1.36
N ASP A 81 8.51 -13.98 -0.23
CA ASP A 81 8.41 -15.28 0.44
C ASP A 81 7.84 -16.42 -0.44
N ASP A 82 7.07 -16.06 -1.43
CA ASP A 82 6.47 -16.96 -2.44
C ASP A 82 7.31 -17.13 -3.72
N GLY A 83 8.51 -16.54 -3.81
CA GLY A 83 9.38 -16.59 -4.98
C GLY A 83 8.97 -15.64 -6.11
N GLU A 84 8.07 -14.69 -5.84
CA GLU A 84 7.68 -13.65 -6.77
C GLU A 84 8.56 -12.40 -6.63
N VAL A 85 8.63 -11.59 -7.68
CA VAL A 85 9.24 -10.26 -7.68
C VAL A 85 8.25 -9.20 -8.09
N TRP A 86 8.37 -8.02 -7.49
CA TRP A 86 7.66 -6.84 -7.93
C TRP A 86 8.28 -6.32 -9.22
N LEU A 87 7.44 -6.08 -10.22
CA LEU A 87 7.89 -5.60 -11.50
C LEU A 87 7.88 -4.08 -11.55
N HIS A 88 8.99 -3.52 -12.00
CA HIS A 88 9.08 -2.09 -12.31
C HIS A 88 8.61 -1.86 -13.74
N PHE A 89 7.34 -1.48 -13.90
CA PHE A 89 6.76 -1.25 -15.22
C PHE A 89 7.24 0.05 -15.84
N ALA A 90 7.60 -0.02 -17.13
CA ALA A 90 7.79 1.14 -18.00
C ALA A 90 6.60 1.26 -18.96
N TYR A 91 6.29 2.49 -19.38
CA TYR A 91 5.24 2.72 -20.36
C TYR A 91 5.57 2.06 -21.72
N ALA A 92 4.54 1.52 -22.38
CA ALA A 92 4.68 0.79 -23.64
C ALA A 92 5.34 1.63 -24.74
N GLU A 93 5.17 2.95 -24.72
CA GLU A 93 5.83 3.85 -25.70
C GLU A 93 7.36 3.82 -25.59
N ALA A 94 7.89 3.76 -24.38
CA ALA A 94 9.34 3.65 -24.15
C ALA A 94 9.91 2.34 -24.71
N ASN A 95 9.07 1.32 -24.82
CA ASN A 95 9.46 -0.04 -25.18
C ASN A 95 9.25 -0.39 -26.65
N ARG A 96 8.67 0.50 -27.46
CA ARG A 96 8.40 0.25 -28.89
C ARG A 96 9.65 -0.05 -29.71
N ALA A 97 10.78 0.55 -29.39
CA ALA A 97 12.01 0.39 -30.15
C ALA A 97 12.61 -1.03 -30.08
N ARG A 98 12.22 -1.85 -29.09
CA ARG A 98 12.70 -3.23 -28.94
C ARG A 98 11.78 -4.27 -29.59
N ASN A 99 10.59 -3.87 -30.06
CA ASN A 99 9.63 -4.76 -30.66
C ASN A 99 9.83 -4.82 -32.17
N LEU A 100 10.14 -6.03 -32.66
CA LEU A 100 10.30 -6.31 -34.08
C LEU A 100 9.16 -7.20 -34.57
N SER A 101 8.66 -6.91 -35.78
CA SER A 101 7.71 -7.79 -36.43
C SER A 101 8.38 -9.10 -36.86
N ALA A 102 7.82 -10.24 -36.48
CA ALA A 102 8.32 -11.54 -36.95
C ALA A 102 8.31 -11.64 -38.49
N ALA A 103 7.34 -11.00 -39.16
CA ALA A 103 7.29 -10.93 -40.61
C ALA A 103 8.49 -10.19 -41.21
N ASP A 104 8.94 -9.11 -40.59
CA ASP A 104 10.11 -8.34 -41.03
C ASP A 104 11.42 -9.11 -40.80
N VAL A 105 11.51 -9.85 -39.71
CA VAL A 105 12.64 -10.76 -39.43
C VAL A 105 12.71 -11.86 -40.48
N LEU A 106 11.59 -12.53 -40.75
CA LEU A 106 11.51 -13.59 -41.75
C LEU A 106 11.75 -13.10 -43.20
N ALA A 107 11.37 -11.85 -43.48
CA ALA A 107 11.63 -11.21 -44.78
C ALA A 107 13.06 -10.65 -44.93
N GLY A 108 13.91 -10.78 -43.90
CA GLY A 108 15.28 -10.24 -43.89
C GLY A 108 15.34 -8.71 -43.89
N LYS A 109 14.27 -8.02 -43.44
CA LYS A 109 14.18 -6.57 -43.38
C LYS A 109 14.63 -6.00 -42.00
N ALA A 110 14.67 -6.87 -41.00
CA ALA A 110 15.12 -6.46 -39.67
C ALA A 110 16.65 -6.29 -39.67
N ASP A 111 17.12 -5.26 -38.98
CA ASP A 111 18.54 -5.03 -38.76
C ASP A 111 19.14 -6.17 -37.90
N PRO A 112 20.14 -6.92 -38.42
CA PRO A 112 20.77 -8.01 -37.67
C PRO A 112 21.36 -7.56 -36.32
N ASP A 113 21.84 -6.32 -36.21
CA ASP A 113 22.42 -5.78 -34.98
C ASP A 113 21.42 -5.65 -33.83
N LEU A 114 20.14 -5.59 -34.14
CA LEU A 114 19.07 -5.61 -33.14
C LEU A 114 18.85 -7.00 -32.50
N LEU A 115 19.32 -8.06 -33.15
CA LEU A 115 19.14 -9.46 -32.72
C LEU A 115 20.45 -10.07 -32.22
N THR A 116 21.60 -9.69 -32.79
CA THR A 116 22.89 -10.31 -32.50
C THR A 116 23.30 -10.07 -31.04
N GLY A 117 23.54 -11.15 -30.29
CA GLY A 117 23.94 -11.11 -28.89
C GLY A 117 22.84 -10.64 -27.93
N LYS A 118 21.59 -10.67 -28.35
CA LYS A 118 20.44 -10.28 -27.52
C LYS A 118 19.64 -11.48 -27.05
N LEU A 119 18.97 -11.34 -25.92
CA LEU A 119 17.90 -12.25 -25.49
C LEU A 119 16.63 -11.91 -26.28
N VAL A 120 16.17 -12.84 -27.10
CA VAL A 120 15.01 -12.64 -27.96
C VAL A 120 13.81 -13.41 -27.40
N LEU A 121 12.73 -12.70 -27.15
CA LEU A 121 11.45 -13.27 -26.77
C LEU A 121 10.52 -13.31 -27.98
N ILE A 122 9.95 -14.46 -28.27
CA ILE A 122 8.95 -14.63 -29.33
C ILE A 122 7.59 -14.81 -28.67
N GLY A 123 6.65 -13.94 -28.98
CA GLY A 123 5.33 -13.97 -28.41
C GLY A 123 4.25 -13.44 -29.34
N LEU A 124 3.01 -13.67 -28.97
CA LEU A 124 1.84 -13.22 -29.70
C LEU A 124 1.39 -11.85 -29.17
N SER A 125 1.26 -10.86 -30.06
CA SER A 125 0.86 -9.49 -29.72
C SER A 125 -0.43 -9.03 -30.44
N GLY A 126 -1.06 -9.91 -31.23
CA GLY A 126 -2.23 -9.57 -32.03
C GLY A 126 -3.52 -9.41 -31.22
N SER A 127 -4.36 -8.48 -31.62
CA SER A 127 -5.70 -8.30 -31.05
C SER A 127 -6.53 -9.58 -31.23
N GLY A 128 -7.18 -10.04 -30.17
CA GLY A 128 -7.98 -11.27 -30.16
C GLY A 128 -7.21 -12.54 -29.79
N LEU A 129 -5.89 -12.47 -29.64
CA LEU A 129 -5.09 -13.52 -29.02
C LEU A 129 -5.11 -13.26 -27.50
N SER A 130 -5.58 -14.21 -26.73
CA SER A 130 -6.08 -14.08 -25.36
C SER A 130 -5.04 -13.82 -24.25
N ASP A 131 -3.80 -13.44 -24.59
CA ASP A 131 -2.73 -13.20 -23.60
C ASP A 131 -2.46 -11.72 -23.33
N MET A 132 -3.51 -10.91 -23.30
CA MET A 132 -3.41 -9.49 -22.92
C MET A 132 -3.57 -9.35 -21.42
N ARG A 133 -2.69 -8.56 -20.80
CA ARG A 133 -2.61 -8.37 -19.33
C ARG A 133 -2.61 -6.89 -18.99
N MET A 134 -3.36 -6.53 -17.94
CA MET A 134 -3.35 -5.17 -17.40
C MET A 134 -2.12 -4.99 -16.51
N THR A 135 -1.32 -3.96 -16.76
CA THR A 135 -0.17 -3.60 -15.95
C THR A 135 -0.56 -2.70 -14.77
N ALA A 136 0.35 -2.50 -13.83
CA ALA A 136 0.15 -1.56 -12.72
C ALA A 136 0.02 -0.09 -13.19
N LEU A 137 0.47 0.24 -14.42
CA LEU A 137 0.30 1.55 -15.03
C LEU A 137 -1.07 1.75 -15.71
N GLY A 138 -1.94 0.72 -15.68
CA GLY A 138 -3.25 0.77 -16.34
C GLY A 138 -3.20 0.51 -17.85
N GLU A 139 -2.09 0.02 -18.37
CA GLU A 139 -1.93 -0.34 -19.77
C GLU A 139 -2.22 -1.83 -20.01
N LEU A 140 -2.85 -2.14 -21.13
CA LEU A 140 -3.11 -3.50 -21.57
C LEU A 140 -1.97 -3.92 -22.52
N VAL A 141 -1.13 -4.85 -22.08
CA VAL A 141 0.05 -5.31 -22.83
C VAL A 141 0.03 -6.82 -23.04
N PRO A 142 0.69 -7.34 -24.10
CA PRO A 142 0.88 -8.77 -24.28
C PRO A 142 1.70 -9.39 -23.15
N GLY A 143 1.45 -10.66 -22.79
CA GLY A 143 2.20 -11.35 -21.75
C GLY A 143 3.71 -11.43 -21.99
N VAL A 144 4.12 -11.52 -23.27
CA VAL A 144 5.54 -11.47 -23.65
C VAL A 144 6.21 -10.14 -23.26
N GLU A 145 5.49 -9.03 -23.30
CA GLU A 145 5.98 -7.72 -22.90
C GLU A 145 6.29 -7.67 -21.39
N ILE A 146 5.45 -8.34 -20.59
CA ILE A 146 5.69 -8.46 -19.13
C ILE A 146 7.01 -9.20 -18.87
N GLN A 147 7.27 -10.29 -19.61
CA GLN A 147 8.53 -11.04 -19.48
C GLN A 147 9.74 -10.23 -19.95
N ALA A 148 9.58 -9.41 -20.99
CA ALA A 148 10.64 -8.51 -21.45
C ALA A 148 10.95 -7.44 -20.39
N GLN A 149 9.96 -6.80 -19.79
CA GLN A 149 10.15 -5.82 -18.72
C GLN A 149 10.73 -6.45 -17.45
N LEU A 150 10.36 -7.71 -17.16
CA LEU A 150 10.99 -8.46 -16.07
C LEU A 150 12.48 -8.65 -16.32
N LEU A 151 12.89 -9.10 -17.51
CA LEU A 151 14.30 -9.25 -17.85
C LEU A 151 15.06 -7.92 -17.75
N GLU A 152 14.48 -6.82 -18.24
CA GLU A 152 15.10 -5.50 -18.08
C GLU A 152 15.28 -5.12 -16.61
N SER A 153 14.27 -5.34 -15.78
CA SER A 153 14.34 -5.07 -14.34
C SER A 153 15.44 -5.90 -13.65
N LEU A 154 15.63 -7.16 -14.10
CA LEU A 154 16.68 -8.03 -13.60
C LEU A 154 18.07 -7.53 -14.01
N PHE A 155 18.26 -7.08 -15.25
CA PHE A 155 19.53 -6.52 -15.72
C PHE A 155 19.84 -5.16 -15.10
N ASP A 156 18.84 -4.31 -14.89
CA ASP A 156 19.01 -3.00 -14.25
C ASP A 156 19.32 -3.12 -12.75
N GLY A 157 19.08 -4.29 -12.15
CA GLY A 157 19.23 -4.49 -10.71
C GLY A 157 18.24 -3.68 -9.87
N ARG A 158 17.13 -3.23 -10.47
CA ARG A 158 16.10 -2.42 -9.80
C ARG A 158 15.01 -3.32 -9.24
N PHE A 159 15.17 -3.71 -7.98
CA PHE A 159 14.22 -4.58 -7.29
C PHE A 159 13.39 -3.80 -6.30
N ILE A 160 12.08 -3.85 -6.48
CA ILE A 160 11.13 -3.41 -5.46
C ILE A 160 11.02 -4.54 -4.44
N GLN A 161 11.32 -4.24 -3.17
CA GLN A 161 11.34 -5.23 -2.12
C GLN A 161 10.30 -4.91 -1.06
N ARG A 162 9.64 -5.94 -0.55
CA ARG A 162 8.82 -5.87 0.66
C ARG A 162 9.23 -7.01 1.60
N PRO A 163 10.30 -6.83 2.39
CA PRO A 163 10.76 -7.86 3.31
C PRO A 163 9.66 -8.28 4.28
N TRP A 164 9.68 -9.54 4.71
CA TRP A 164 8.69 -10.12 5.63
C TRP A 164 8.53 -9.32 6.94
N TRP A 165 9.61 -8.75 7.45
CA TRP A 165 9.61 -7.94 8.69
C TRP A 165 8.90 -6.58 8.53
N MET A 166 8.69 -6.12 7.31
CA MET A 166 8.07 -4.82 7.03
C MET A 166 6.64 -4.76 7.58
N LYS A 167 5.84 -5.83 7.41
CA LYS A 167 4.49 -5.90 7.97
C LYS A 167 4.50 -5.76 9.50
N GLY A 168 5.45 -6.43 10.16
CA GLY A 168 5.64 -6.32 11.61
C GLY A 168 6.02 -4.89 12.04
N LEU A 169 6.93 -4.26 11.32
CA LEU A 169 7.33 -2.88 11.56
C LEU A 169 6.16 -1.89 11.40
N GLU A 170 5.41 -2.00 10.30
CA GLU A 170 4.23 -1.17 10.01
C GLU A 170 3.18 -1.29 11.13
N THR A 171 2.84 -2.52 11.52
CA THR A 171 1.88 -2.80 12.58
C THR A 171 2.35 -2.29 13.94
N SER A 172 3.62 -2.51 14.28
CA SER A 172 4.21 -2.05 15.54
C SER A 172 4.26 -0.52 15.62
N LEU A 173 4.63 0.14 14.54
CA LEU A 173 4.66 1.59 14.43
C LEU A 173 3.24 2.18 14.57
N MET A 174 2.26 1.58 13.89
CA MET A 174 0.86 1.99 14.00
C MET A 174 0.33 1.82 15.42
N ALA A 175 0.62 0.70 16.08
CA ALA A 175 0.21 0.43 17.46
C ALA A 175 0.87 1.42 18.43
N LEU A 176 2.16 1.69 18.28
CA LEU A 176 2.91 2.63 19.13
C LEU A 176 2.36 4.06 18.99
N ILE A 177 2.16 4.53 17.78
CA ILE A 177 1.58 5.86 17.52
C ILE A 177 0.15 5.93 18.04
N GLY A 178 -0.67 4.89 17.80
CA GLY A 178 -2.04 4.81 18.31
C GLY A 178 -2.11 4.85 19.85
N LEU A 179 -1.27 4.08 20.53
CA LEU A 179 -1.14 4.09 21.99
C LEU A 179 -0.67 5.46 22.50
N LEU A 180 0.31 6.06 21.85
CA LEU A 180 0.80 7.39 22.20
C LEU A 180 -0.31 8.44 22.05
N MET A 181 -1.10 8.37 21.00
CA MET A 181 -2.27 9.23 20.82
C MET A 181 -3.31 9.03 21.92
N ILE A 182 -3.65 7.79 22.26
CA ILE A 182 -4.57 7.46 23.35
C ILE A 182 -4.05 7.97 24.69
N TRP A 183 -2.75 7.92 24.92
CA TRP A 183 -2.15 8.39 26.17
C TRP A 183 -2.04 9.93 26.26
N LEU A 184 -1.74 10.62 25.15
CA LEU A 184 -1.56 12.07 25.10
C LEU A 184 -2.87 12.87 25.02
N ILE A 185 -3.91 12.32 24.37
CA ILE A 185 -5.15 13.04 24.05
C ILE A 185 -6.17 13.07 25.21
N PRO A 186 -6.31 12.08 26.12
CA PRO A 186 -7.41 12.02 27.10
C PRO A 186 -7.22 12.90 28.33
N CYS A 187 -6.29 13.81 28.37
CA CYS A 187 -6.27 14.81 29.44
C CYS A 187 -7.43 15.79 29.21
N THR A 188 -8.59 15.47 29.79
CA THR A 188 -9.85 16.25 29.72
C THR A 188 -9.71 17.70 30.17
N ASP A 189 -8.68 18.02 30.96
CA ASP A 189 -8.34 19.37 31.43
C ASP A 189 -7.12 19.96 30.67
N GLY A 190 -6.62 19.29 29.65
CA GLY A 190 -5.40 19.65 28.95
C GLY A 190 -5.58 20.72 27.87
N LYS A 191 -4.44 21.24 27.42
CA LYS A 191 -4.34 22.21 26.31
C LYS A 191 -5.07 21.73 25.04
N PHE A 192 -5.18 20.42 24.83
CA PHE A 192 -5.85 19.82 23.68
C PHE A 192 -7.37 20.07 23.72
N ALA A 193 -8.02 19.87 24.86
CA ALA A 193 -9.45 20.16 25.01
C ALA A 193 -9.76 21.66 24.80
N GLN A 194 -8.85 22.53 25.24
CA GLN A 194 -8.99 23.98 25.01
C GLN A 194 -8.85 24.34 23.52
N VAL A 195 -7.90 23.70 22.80
CA VAL A 195 -7.72 23.87 21.36
C VAL A 195 -8.95 23.37 20.61
N LEU A 196 -9.50 22.23 21.02
CA LEU A 196 -10.70 21.64 20.41
C LEU A 196 -11.93 22.54 20.58
N LYS A 197 -12.13 23.11 21.77
CA LYS A 197 -13.19 24.09 22.06
C LYS A 197 -13.04 25.39 21.25
N LYS A 198 -11.79 25.86 21.07
CA LYS A 198 -11.50 27.09 20.35
C LYS A 198 -11.56 26.95 18.82
N SER A 199 -11.21 25.77 18.31
CA SER A 199 -11.15 25.48 16.87
C SER A 199 -11.60 24.05 16.58
N PRO A 200 -12.89 23.79 16.28
CA PRO A 200 -13.42 22.46 16.05
C PRO A 200 -12.84 21.77 14.80
N ARG A 201 -12.18 22.54 13.92
CA ARG A 201 -11.48 22.01 12.74
C ARG A 201 -10.02 21.63 12.98
N ALA A 202 -9.43 22.03 14.11
CA ALA A 202 -8.01 21.75 14.42
C ALA A 202 -7.67 20.25 14.40
N PRO A 203 -8.50 19.34 14.96
CA PRO A 203 -8.23 17.91 14.89
C PRO A 203 -8.21 17.38 13.45
N ALA A 204 -9.10 17.85 12.60
CA ALA A 204 -9.14 17.43 11.19
C ALA A 204 -7.85 17.83 10.44
N TRP A 205 -7.35 19.03 10.69
CA TRP A 205 -6.06 19.48 10.14
C TRP A 205 -4.88 18.69 10.69
N ALA A 206 -4.91 18.32 11.98
CA ALA A 206 -3.88 17.48 12.59
C ALA A 206 -3.85 16.08 11.99
N VAL A 207 -5.04 15.44 11.77
CA VAL A 207 -5.17 14.15 11.05
C VAL A 207 -4.59 14.26 9.64
N MET A 208 -5.00 15.30 8.92
CA MET A 208 -4.56 15.50 7.53
C MET A 208 -3.05 15.72 7.46
N GLY A 209 -2.47 16.51 8.37
CA GLY A 209 -1.03 16.74 8.44
C GLY A 209 -0.24 15.47 8.77
N LEU A 210 -0.71 14.68 9.76
CA LEU A 210 -0.08 13.41 10.12
C LEU A 210 -0.13 12.43 8.95
N ASN A 211 -1.26 12.30 8.28
CA ASN A 211 -1.40 11.43 7.13
C ASN A 211 -0.53 11.87 5.94
N ALA A 212 -0.45 13.17 5.66
CA ALA A 212 0.45 13.71 4.66
C ALA A 212 1.92 13.40 4.99
N LEU A 213 2.31 13.49 6.26
CA LEU A 213 3.65 13.14 6.73
C LEU A 213 3.96 11.66 6.50
N ILE A 214 3.03 10.76 6.87
CA ILE A 214 3.20 9.30 6.70
C ILE A 214 3.34 8.94 5.21
N ILE A 215 2.50 9.51 4.36
CA ILE A 215 2.57 9.27 2.91
C ILE A 215 3.89 9.81 2.34
N SER A 216 4.30 11.01 2.74
CA SER A 216 5.56 11.62 2.30
C SER A 216 6.76 10.81 2.76
N LEU A 217 6.75 10.30 3.99
CA LEU A 217 7.82 9.45 4.53
C LEU A 217 7.86 8.10 3.78
N GLY A 218 6.70 7.47 3.55
CA GLY A 218 6.60 6.25 2.76
C GLY A 218 7.14 6.43 1.33
N TYR A 219 6.80 7.53 0.69
CA TYR A 219 7.33 7.88 -0.63
C TYR A 219 8.86 8.09 -0.62
N LEU A 220 9.38 8.80 0.38
CA LEU A 220 10.82 9.03 0.53
C LEU A 220 11.60 7.72 0.72
N VAL A 221 11.08 6.81 1.58
CA VAL A 221 11.65 5.48 1.78
C VAL A 221 11.64 4.69 0.49
N PHE A 222 10.51 4.65 -0.23
CA PHE A 222 10.41 3.98 -1.51
C PHE A 222 11.41 4.52 -2.53
N TYR A 223 11.49 5.83 -2.67
CA TYR A 223 12.39 6.49 -3.63
C TYR A 223 13.87 6.24 -3.32
N SER A 224 14.27 6.23 -2.04
CA SER A 224 15.66 6.09 -1.64
C SER A 224 16.15 4.64 -1.57
N THR A 225 15.28 3.69 -1.22
CA THR A 225 15.67 2.30 -0.92
C THR A 225 14.99 1.24 -1.78
N GLY A 226 13.95 1.60 -2.55
CA GLY A 226 13.10 0.64 -3.27
C GLY A 226 12.21 -0.23 -2.36
N LEU A 227 12.17 0.08 -1.04
CA LEU A 227 11.34 -0.65 -0.09
C LEU A 227 9.88 -0.20 -0.17
N LEU A 228 8.99 -1.16 -0.33
CA LEU A 228 7.55 -0.92 -0.42
C LEU A 228 6.95 -0.83 0.99
N PHE A 229 6.64 0.39 1.40
CA PHE A 229 5.95 0.69 2.66
C PHE A 229 4.46 0.86 2.42
N ASP A 230 3.62 0.13 3.17
CA ASP A 230 2.16 0.27 3.09
C ASP A 230 1.68 1.46 3.95
N SER A 231 1.72 2.63 3.35
CA SER A 231 1.18 3.85 3.98
C SER A 231 -0.33 3.86 4.06
N SER A 232 -1.05 3.06 3.26
CA SER A 232 -2.52 3.08 3.21
C SER A 232 -3.16 2.42 4.44
N SER A 233 -2.66 1.26 4.87
CA SER A 233 -3.16 0.61 6.09
C SER A 233 -2.84 1.43 7.35
N THR A 234 -1.65 2.03 7.42
CA THR A 234 -1.24 2.92 8.49
C THR A 234 -2.11 4.18 8.53
N PHE A 235 -2.38 4.79 7.37
CA PHE A 235 -3.29 5.92 7.21
C PHE A 235 -4.69 5.61 7.76
N LEU A 236 -5.30 4.50 7.33
CA LEU A 236 -6.65 4.11 7.77
C LEU A 236 -6.69 3.82 9.27
N GLY A 237 -5.72 3.09 9.79
CA GLY A 237 -5.64 2.74 11.21
C GLY A 237 -5.50 3.97 12.11
N LEU A 238 -4.57 4.86 11.83
CA LEU A 238 -4.38 6.08 12.61
C LEU A 238 -5.55 7.06 12.46
N SER A 239 -6.16 7.16 11.28
CA SER A 239 -7.37 7.97 11.07
C SER A 239 -8.55 7.46 11.88
N ALA A 240 -8.73 6.14 11.97
CA ALA A 240 -9.77 5.53 12.79
C ALA A 240 -9.55 5.78 14.30
N VAL A 241 -8.31 5.62 14.80
CA VAL A 241 -7.94 5.90 16.19
C VAL A 241 -8.23 7.36 16.53
N LEU A 242 -7.72 8.28 15.71
CA LEU A 242 -7.90 9.71 15.98
C LEU A 242 -9.36 10.14 15.82
N GLY A 243 -10.09 9.60 14.84
CA GLY A 243 -11.53 9.83 14.66
C GLY A 243 -12.34 9.39 15.90
N SER A 244 -12.03 8.23 16.46
CA SER A 244 -12.68 7.73 17.68
C SER A 244 -12.38 8.60 18.91
N LEU A 245 -11.13 9.06 19.07
CA LEU A 245 -10.72 9.94 20.15
C LEU A 245 -11.39 11.33 20.06
N VAL A 246 -11.46 11.90 18.86
CA VAL A 246 -12.16 13.18 18.64
C VAL A 246 -13.66 13.03 18.91
N SER A 247 -14.27 11.94 18.42
CA SER A 247 -15.70 11.66 18.69
C SER A 247 -15.98 11.54 20.20
N SER A 248 -15.15 10.77 20.91
CA SER A 248 -15.28 10.61 22.37
C SER A 248 -15.12 11.95 23.12
N ALA A 249 -14.14 12.77 22.70
CA ALA A 249 -13.94 14.10 23.29
C ALA A 249 -15.11 15.05 23.01
N MET A 250 -15.70 15.00 21.82
CA MET A 250 -16.89 15.78 21.46
C MET A 250 -18.12 15.38 22.31
N ILE A 251 -18.37 14.09 22.48
CA ILE A 251 -19.45 13.59 23.33
C ILE A 251 -19.29 14.07 24.77
N GLU A 252 -18.07 14.02 25.31
CA GLU A 252 -17.82 14.47 26.68
C GLU A 252 -17.98 16.00 26.83
N ILE A 253 -17.53 16.80 25.86
CA ILE A 253 -17.74 18.24 25.83
C ILE A 253 -19.25 18.58 25.79
N ASP A 254 -20.02 17.88 24.97
CA ASP A 254 -21.45 18.09 24.84
C ASP A 254 -22.18 17.76 26.15
N ARG A 255 -21.84 16.62 26.77
CA ARG A 255 -22.35 16.24 28.09
C ARG A 255 -22.07 17.28 29.16
N GLN A 256 -20.84 17.81 29.23
CA GLN A 256 -20.47 18.85 30.19
C GLN A 256 -21.23 20.16 29.95
N THR A 257 -21.44 20.56 28.70
CA THR A 257 -22.23 21.75 28.36
C THR A 257 -23.67 21.62 28.80
N HIS A 258 -24.31 20.48 28.57
CA HIS A 258 -25.68 20.21 29.04
C HIS A 258 -25.81 20.24 30.57
N LEU A 259 -24.83 19.70 31.31
CA LEU A 259 -24.83 19.75 32.76
C LEU A 259 -24.71 21.21 33.28
N ILE A 260 -23.84 22.00 32.69
CA ILE A 260 -23.67 23.41 33.04
C ILE A 260 -24.92 24.23 32.74
N GLU A 261 -25.59 23.97 31.61
CA GLU A 261 -26.85 24.62 31.26
C GLU A 261 -27.98 24.25 32.23
N ALA A 262 -28.11 23.00 32.59
CA ALA A 262 -29.08 22.53 33.56
C ALA A 262 -28.86 23.17 34.95
N ASP A 263 -27.61 23.27 35.42
CA ASP A 263 -27.29 23.94 36.66
C ASP A 263 -27.58 25.46 36.64
N ARG A 264 -27.25 26.10 35.52
CA ARG A 264 -27.62 27.53 35.31
C ARG A 264 -29.13 27.74 35.35
N GLN A 265 -29.89 26.84 34.79
CA GLN A 265 -31.33 26.91 34.77
C GLN A 265 -31.91 26.73 36.18
N ARG A 266 -31.42 25.76 36.95
CA ARG A 266 -31.76 25.56 38.36
C ARG A 266 -31.47 26.79 39.22
N MET A 267 -30.30 27.40 39.03
CA MET A 267 -29.92 28.63 39.74
C MET A 267 -30.85 29.78 39.39
N ARG A 268 -31.24 29.97 38.13
CA ARG A 268 -32.20 31.00 37.72
C ARG A 268 -33.59 30.76 38.32
N GLU A 269 -34.06 29.52 38.37
CA GLU A 269 -35.34 29.16 39.00
C GLU A 269 -35.32 29.42 40.50
N ALA A 270 -34.24 29.06 41.20
CA ALA A 270 -34.07 29.30 42.63
C ALA A 270 -33.99 30.82 42.91
N GLN A 271 -33.32 31.60 42.09
CA GLN A 271 -33.27 33.06 42.22
C GLN A 271 -34.66 33.70 41.99
N ALA A 272 -35.43 33.22 41.01
CA ALA A 272 -36.76 33.69 40.74
C ALA A 272 -37.73 33.36 41.89
N GLN A 273 -37.61 32.17 42.45
CA GLN A 273 -38.39 31.79 43.64
C GLN A 273 -38.06 32.67 44.86
N ALA A 274 -36.78 32.84 45.17
CA ALA A 274 -36.35 33.71 46.28
C ALA A 274 -36.78 35.17 46.09
N ALA A 275 -36.70 35.70 44.85
CA ALA A 275 -37.20 37.04 44.53
C ALA A 275 -38.74 37.14 44.71
N GLY A 276 -39.49 36.09 44.33
CA GLY A 276 -40.92 35.99 44.53
C GLY A 276 -41.34 35.98 46.01
N GLU A 277 -40.63 35.19 46.82
CA GLU A 277 -40.82 35.11 48.26
C GLU A 277 -40.51 36.46 48.96
N LEU A 278 -39.43 37.13 48.60
CA LEU A 278 -39.12 38.47 49.09
C LEU A 278 -40.14 39.51 48.70
N ALA A 279 -40.67 39.47 47.47
CA ALA A 279 -41.75 40.34 47.01
C ALA A 279 -43.06 40.11 47.76
N ALA A 280 -43.40 38.83 48.05
CA ALA A 280 -44.56 38.48 48.84
C ALA A 280 -44.42 38.93 50.28
N ALA A 281 -43.26 38.70 50.90
CA ALA A 281 -42.96 39.13 52.27
C ALA A 281 -43.03 40.67 52.38
N ARG A 282 -42.54 41.39 51.41
CA ARG A 282 -42.63 42.86 51.36
C ARG A 282 -44.07 43.39 51.22
N ARG A 283 -44.91 42.69 50.44
CA ARG A 283 -46.35 43.04 50.36
C ARG A 283 -47.07 42.82 51.68
N ILE A 284 -46.77 41.75 52.41
CA ILE A 284 -47.35 41.45 53.71
C ILE A 284 -46.93 42.52 54.75
N GLN A 285 -45.65 42.91 54.74
CA GLN A 285 -45.13 43.95 55.61
C GLN A 285 -45.81 45.35 55.33
N LEU A 286 -45.94 45.71 54.07
CA LEU A 286 -46.60 46.97 53.68
C LEU A 286 -48.10 46.99 54.00
N GLY A 287 -48.80 45.84 53.89
CA GLY A 287 -50.21 45.72 54.22
C GLY A 287 -50.53 45.63 55.75
N SER A 288 -49.49 45.43 56.57
CA SER A 288 -49.64 45.43 58.04
C SER A 288 -49.27 46.76 58.71
N LEU A 289 -48.92 47.79 57.99
CA LEU A 289 -48.77 49.17 58.57
C LEU A 289 -50.12 49.80 58.72
N PRO A 290 -50.49 50.27 59.89
CA PRO A 290 -51.72 51.01 60.11
C PRO A 290 -51.73 52.34 59.31
N ASP A 291 -52.83 52.56 58.60
CA ASP A 291 -53.07 53.86 57.96
C ASP A 291 -52.99 55.01 58.98
N ALA A 292 -52.04 55.93 58.76
CA ALA A 292 -51.86 57.08 59.58
C ALA A 292 -52.75 58.27 59.19
#